data_9d0885fb9dc400cce861d96271e87128
#
_entry.id   9d0885fb9dc400cce861d96271e87128
#
_cell.length_a   1.000
_cell.length_b   1.000
_cell.length_c   1.000
_cell.angle_alpha   90.00
_cell.angle_beta   90.00
_cell.angle_gamma   90.00
#
_symmetry.space_group_name_H-M   'P 1'
#
loop_
_entity.id
_entity.type
_entity.pdbx_description
1 polymer ?
#
loop_
_entity_poly.entity_id
_entity_poly.type
_entity_poly.pdbx_seq_one_letter_code
_entity_poly.pdbx_strand_id
1 'polypeptide(L)'
;MEKVRKNDMTNGNIVKSMLIYTIPLIIANVFQLLYSTIDTAIIGNYTDTLSVDSVGAATPIINLVSFLIIGLCNGASILMSEFYGAKNKEMVKKEIGLCMTIFSIFAIVVSIFLMIIAGPLLKATNVHDYLLDGAKTYLVISMIGVLFLTIYTIIFTALRSMGDSLSPLIILIMSCLINVGLDFWFVAGANMGIFGAALATIIAQGATMIIAIIYALIKNDHFRLRFSDFFVKKELFIRTMRYSIASALQQVVLYVGKALVQTQVNTLDFNEQAGYTFGTKIDDYALEPSKCIGQAVAVFIAQNRGAKQGKRAKRGYIYGLIIQWSMAIFISIIVLTLREPRERMSSSLTLLMT
;
A
#
# COMPACT_ATOMS: atom_id res chain seq x y z
N MET A 1 -19.66 3.45 25.39
CA MET A 1 -18.84 3.16 24.20
C MET A 1 -18.39 4.48 23.62
N GLU A 2 -17.14 4.83 23.81
CA GLU A 2 -16.53 6.08 23.37
C GLU A 2 -16.63 6.18 21.85
N LYS A 3 -17.26 7.25 21.34
CA LYS A 3 -17.25 7.57 19.90
C LYS A 3 -15.79 7.69 19.51
N VAL A 4 -15.25 6.72 18.73
CA VAL A 4 -13.96 6.88 18.07
C VAL A 4 -13.95 8.29 17.46
N ARG A 5 -13.10 9.16 17.97
CA ARG A 5 -13.02 10.56 17.54
C ARG A 5 -12.63 10.58 16.08
N LYS A 6 -13.63 10.69 15.21
CA LYS A 6 -13.39 11.01 13.80
C LYS A 6 -12.68 12.36 13.78
N ASN A 7 -11.46 12.39 13.24
CA ASN A 7 -10.71 13.62 13.09
C ASN A 7 -11.38 14.46 11.99
N ASP A 8 -12.30 15.35 12.39
CA ASP A 8 -12.95 16.29 11.47
C ASP A 8 -11.93 17.34 11.03
N MET A 9 -11.40 17.19 9.80
CA MET A 9 -10.41 18.09 9.25
C MET A 9 -10.97 19.44 8.83
N THR A 10 -12.28 19.65 8.89
CA THR A 10 -12.93 20.93 8.56
C THR A 10 -12.94 21.89 9.73
N ASN A 11 -12.64 21.43 10.96
CA ASN A 11 -12.67 22.23 12.19
C ASN A 11 -11.33 22.13 12.97
N GLY A 12 -11.14 23.03 13.93
CA GLY A 12 -10.00 23.02 14.84
C GLY A 12 -8.66 23.44 14.24
N ASN A 13 -7.56 23.09 14.93
CA ASN A 13 -6.20 23.46 14.52
C ASN A 13 -5.75 22.59 13.33
N ILE A 14 -5.26 23.24 12.27
CA ILE A 14 -4.89 22.59 11.01
C ILE A 14 -3.74 21.60 11.21
N VAL A 15 -2.64 22.04 11.83
CA VAL A 15 -1.44 21.21 12.04
C VAL A 15 -1.76 20.00 12.91
N LYS A 16 -2.48 20.23 14.02
CA LYS A 16 -2.89 19.14 14.93
C LYS A 16 -3.75 18.10 14.21
N SER A 17 -4.72 18.53 13.40
CA SER A 17 -5.57 17.61 12.63
C SER A 17 -4.79 16.79 11.62
N MET A 18 -3.83 17.42 10.92
CA MET A 18 -2.95 16.72 9.98
C MET A 18 -2.05 15.71 10.70
N LEU A 19 -1.41 16.09 11.81
CA LEU A 19 -0.51 15.19 12.55
C LEU A 19 -1.26 13.99 13.14
N ILE A 20 -2.43 14.21 13.76
CA ILE A 20 -3.27 13.10 14.29
C ILE A 20 -3.66 12.11 13.20
N TYR A 21 -3.85 12.58 11.97
CA TYR A 21 -4.14 11.72 10.83
C TYR A 21 -2.88 11.03 10.28
N THR A 22 -1.78 11.76 10.18
CA THR A 22 -0.54 11.30 9.52
C THR A 22 0.20 10.27 10.37
N ILE A 23 0.28 10.44 11.70
CA ILE A 23 1.05 9.55 12.58
C ILE A 23 0.57 8.10 12.47
N PRO A 24 -0.74 7.77 12.60
CA PRO A 24 -1.20 6.40 12.42
C PRO A 24 -0.92 5.85 11.01
N LEU A 25 -0.95 6.72 10.00
CA LEU A 25 -0.68 6.32 8.63
C LEU A 25 0.80 5.95 8.42
N ILE A 26 1.72 6.74 8.99
CA ILE A 26 3.17 6.42 8.98
C ILE A 26 3.40 5.08 9.69
N ILE A 27 2.83 4.90 10.88
CA ILE A 27 2.97 3.66 11.64
C ILE A 27 2.45 2.48 10.83
N ALA A 28 1.28 2.60 10.17
CA ALA A 28 0.71 1.56 9.33
C ALA A 28 1.65 1.15 8.19
N ASN A 29 2.22 2.13 7.48
CA ASN A 29 3.11 1.87 6.35
C ASN A 29 4.46 1.29 6.80
N VAL A 30 5.01 1.76 7.93
CA VAL A 30 6.22 1.17 8.52
C VAL A 30 5.97 -0.29 8.93
N PHE A 31 4.84 -0.59 9.57
CA PHE A 31 4.46 -1.97 9.88
C PHE A 31 4.33 -2.84 8.62
N GLN A 32 3.79 -2.29 7.54
CA GLN A 32 3.68 -2.99 6.26
C GLN A 32 5.04 -3.29 5.63
N LEU A 33 6.00 -2.37 5.72
CA LEU A 33 7.37 -2.59 5.26
C LEU A 33 8.10 -3.65 6.12
N LEU A 34 7.95 -3.56 7.44
CA LEU A 34 8.52 -4.55 8.37
C LEU A 34 7.94 -5.95 8.11
N TYR A 35 6.63 -6.05 7.95
CA TYR A 35 5.95 -7.28 7.59
C TYR A 35 6.50 -7.89 6.29
N SER A 36 6.61 -7.11 5.22
CA SER A 36 7.17 -7.59 3.95
C SER A 36 8.61 -8.08 4.09
N THR A 37 9.39 -7.48 4.99
CA THR A 37 10.75 -7.91 5.29
C THR A 37 10.77 -9.24 6.07
N ILE A 38 9.87 -9.40 7.03
CA ILE A 38 9.72 -10.64 7.81
C ILE A 38 9.27 -11.80 6.92
N ASP A 39 8.26 -11.59 6.07
CA ASP A 39 7.77 -12.56 5.10
C ASP A 39 8.91 -13.05 4.19
N THR A 40 9.67 -12.13 3.60
CA THR A 40 10.85 -12.48 2.79
C THR A 40 11.89 -13.26 3.59
N ALA A 41 12.13 -12.90 4.85
CA ALA A 41 13.09 -13.59 5.71
C ALA A 41 12.60 -15.01 6.08
N ILE A 42 11.30 -15.22 6.31
CA ILE A 42 10.74 -16.56 6.57
C ILE A 42 10.91 -17.43 5.34
N ILE A 43 10.54 -16.94 4.16
CA ILE A 43 10.72 -17.68 2.90
C ILE A 43 12.21 -18.01 2.71
N GLY A 44 13.11 -17.03 2.90
CA GLY A 44 14.55 -17.21 2.71
C GLY A 44 15.21 -18.21 3.65
N ASN A 45 14.72 -18.33 4.91
CA ASN A 45 15.33 -19.23 5.90
C ASN A 45 14.73 -20.64 5.92
N TYR A 46 13.48 -20.80 5.50
CA TYR A 46 12.73 -22.06 5.62
C TYR A 46 12.35 -22.70 4.28
N THR A 47 12.75 -22.10 3.15
CA THR A 47 12.58 -22.72 1.82
C THR A 47 13.92 -22.84 1.11
N ASP A 48 13.94 -23.60 0.00
CA ASP A 48 15.10 -23.71 -0.88
C ASP A 48 15.32 -22.43 -1.71
N THR A 49 16.53 -22.22 -2.18
CA THR A 49 16.90 -21.05 -2.99
C THR A 49 16.07 -20.94 -4.25
N LEU A 50 15.69 -22.07 -4.86
CA LEU A 50 14.82 -22.13 -6.04
C LEU A 50 13.44 -21.50 -5.76
N SER A 51 12.91 -21.75 -4.56
CA SER A 51 11.65 -21.17 -4.10
C SER A 51 11.76 -19.65 -3.92
N VAL A 52 12.83 -19.16 -3.31
CA VAL A 52 13.07 -17.72 -3.13
C VAL A 52 13.16 -17.01 -4.48
N ASP A 53 13.93 -17.55 -5.41
CA ASP A 53 14.11 -16.99 -6.75
C ASP A 53 12.80 -17.00 -7.56
N SER A 54 11.98 -18.04 -7.41
CA SER A 54 10.66 -18.14 -8.04
C SER A 54 9.68 -17.07 -7.53
N VAL A 55 9.65 -16.82 -6.21
CA VAL A 55 8.87 -15.74 -5.61
C VAL A 55 9.37 -14.39 -6.10
N GLY A 56 10.70 -14.19 -6.11
CA GLY A 56 11.35 -12.98 -6.62
C GLY A 56 10.96 -12.67 -8.07
N ALA A 57 10.90 -13.69 -8.94
CA ALA A 57 10.52 -13.54 -10.33
C ALA A 57 9.05 -13.13 -10.54
N ALA A 58 8.13 -13.59 -9.70
CA ALA A 58 6.71 -13.24 -9.78
C ALA A 58 6.35 -11.90 -9.12
N THR A 59 7.09 -11.50 -8.09
CA THR A 59 6.82 -10.31 -7.25
C THR A 59 6.67 -9.01 -8.04
N PRO A 60 7.46 -8.69 -9.08
CA PRO A 60 7.27 -7.47 -9.85
C PRO A 60 5.89 -7.34 -10.50
N ILE A 61 5.33 -8.44 -11.00
CA ILE A 61 4.02 -8.47 -11.64
C ILE A 61 2.92 -8.25 -10.59
N ILE A 62 3.03 -8.92 -9.44
CA ILE A 62 2.09 -8.79 -8.31
C ILE A 62 2.08 -7.36 -7.78
N ASN A 63 3.26 -6.76 -7.60
CA ASN A 63 3.40 -5.39 -7.13
C ASN A 63 2.81 -4.38 -8.11
N LEU A 64 3.01 -4.57 -9.43
CA LEU A 64 2.44 -3.70 -10.45
C LEU A 64 0.91 -3.64 -10.33
N VAL A 65 0.25 -4.80 -10.18
CA VAL A 65 -1.21 -4.89 -10.00
C VAL A 65 -1.64 -4.23 -8.69
N SER A 66 -0.90 -4.49 -7.61
CA SER A 66 -1.20 -3.91 -6.29
C SER A 66 -1.10 -2.39 -6.31
N PHE A 67 -0.05 -1.82 -6.90
CA PHE A 67 0.11 -0.37 -7.03
C PHE A 67 -0.93 0.27 -7.93
N LEU A 68 -1.35 -0.43 -8.99
CA LEU A 68 -2.44 0.01 -9.85
C LEU A 68 -3.75 0.16 -9.05
N ILE A 69 -4.12 -0.86 -8.26
CA ILE A 69 -5.31 -0.84 -7.40
C ILE A 69 -5.22 0.24 -6.32
N ILE A 70 -4.08 0.34 -5.63
CA ILE A 70 -3.85 1.37 -4.61
C ILE A 70 -3.97 2.77 -5.25
N GLY A 71 -3.43 2.95 -6.45
CA GLY A 71 -3.55 4.19 -7.20
C GLY A 71 -4.99 4.54 -7.54
N LEU A 72 -5.79 3.57 -8.03
CA LEU A 72 -7.22 3.77 -8.30
C LEU A 72 -7.97 4.21 -7.04
N CYS A 73 -7.73 3.55 -5.92
CA CYS A 73 -8.35 3.88 -4.63
C CYS A 73 -7.92 5.26 -4.12
N ASN A 74 -6.63 5.62 -4.25
CA ASN A 74 -6.12 6.93 -3.84
C ASN A 74 -6.78 8.06 -4.63
N GLY A 75 -7.02 7.89 -5.93
CA GLY A 75 -7.75 8.87 -6.73
C GLY A 75 -9.20 9.03 -6.28
N ALA A 76 -9.92 7.94 -6.03
CA ALA A 76 -11.28 7.95 -5.51
C ALA A 76 -11.39 8.60 -4.12
N SER A 77 -10.33 8.50 -3.29
CA SER A 77 -10.28 9.11 -1.95
C SER A 77 -10.54 10.61 -1.97
N ILE A 78 -10.15 11.29 -3.05
CA ILE A 78 -10.33 12.73 -3.21
C ILE A 78 -11.83 13.07 -3.25
N LEU A 79 -12.62 12.32 -4.02
CA LEU A 79 -14.06 12.54 -4.10
C LEU A 79 -14.78 12.11 -2.83
N MET A 80 -14.41 10.97 -2.25
CA MET A 80 -14.95 10.53 -0.94
C MET A 80 -14.72 11.59 0.12
N SER A 81 -13.52 12.18 0.17
CA SER A 81 -13.16 13.24 1.11
C SER A 81 -13.95 14.53 0.86
N GLU A 82 -14.11 14.91 -0.42
CA GLU A 82 -14.89 16.10 -0.82
C GLU A 82 -16.35 15.96 -0.41
N PHE A 83 -16.99 14.82 -0.70
CA PHE A 83 -18.37 14.55 -0.32
C PHE A 83 -18.56 14.45 1.20
N TYR A 84 -17.57 13.86 1.91
CA TYR A 84 -17.60 13.82 3.35
C TYR A 84 -17.50 15.21 3.97
N GLY A 85 -16.58 16.06 3.48
CA GLY A 85 -16.45 17.45 3.90
C GLY A 85 -17.72 18.29 3.61
N ALA A 86 -18.40 18.01 2.50
CA ALA A 86 -19.72 18.59 2.17
C ALA A 86 -20.86 18.05 3.05
N LYS A 87 -20.59 17.11 3.95
CA LYS A 87 -21.60 16.39 4.78
C LYS A 87 -22.68 15.68 3.94
N ASN A 88 -22.37 15.34 2.70
CA ASN A 88 -23.27 14.66 1.77
C ASN A 88 -23.11 13.14 1.93
N LYS A 89 -23.81 12.57 2.92
CA LYS A 89 -23.75 11.15 3.26
C LYS A 89 -24.17 10.24 2.09
N GLU A 90 -25.13 10.68 1.28
CA GLU A 90 -25.63 9.91 0.13
C GLU A 90 -24.55 9.78 -0.95
N MET A 91 -23.87 10.89 -1.29
CA MET A 91 -22.79 10.85 -2.28
C MET A 91 -21.58 10.07 -1.81
N VAL A 92 -21.25 10.08 -0.51
CA VAL A 92 -20.20 9.22 0.05
C VAL A 92 -20.54 7.74 -0.14
N LYS A 93 -21.80 7.34 0.14
CA LYS A 93 -22.25 5.94 -0.09
C LYS A 93 -22.19 5.53 -1.54
N LYS A 94 -22.67 6.40 -2.44
CA LYS A 94 -22.62 6.16 -3.88
C LYS A 94 -21.19 6.03 -4.40
N GLU A 95 -20.27 6.84 -3.90
CA GLU A 95 -18.86 6.77 -4.27
C GLU A 95 -18.21 5.46 -3.78
N ILE A 96 -18.49 5.05 -2.53
CA ILE A 96 -18.03 3.76 -2.00
C ILE A 96 -18.62 2.59 -2.83
N GLY A 97 -19.93 2.61 -3.09
CA GLY A 97 -20.60 1.59 -3.89
C GLY A 97 -20.05 1.48 -5.31
N LEU A 98 -19.82 2.63 -5.97
CA LEU A 98 -19.17 2.71 -7.28
C LEU A 98 -17.79 2.06 -7.26
N CYS A 99 -16.93 2.44 -6.30
CA CYS A 99 -15.59 1.88 -6.18
C CYS A 99 -15.63 0.38 -5.92
N MET A 100 -16.52 -0.08 -5.02
CA MET A 100 -16.71 -1.51 -4.76
C MET A 100 -17.08 -2.28 -6.03
N THR A 101 -17.95 -1.73 -6.88
CA THR A 101 -18.35 -2.39 -8.12
C THR A 101 -17.22 -2.37 -9.15
N ILE A 102 -16.76 -1.19 -9.52
CA ILE A 102 -15.86 -1.02 -10.68
C ILE A 102 -14.47 -1.57 -10.41
N PHE A 103 -13.91 -1.27 -9.23
CA PHE A 103 -12.54 -1.74 -8.92
C PHE A 103 -12.52 -3.25 -8.62
N SER A 104 -13.61 -3.84 -8.07
CA SER A 104 -13.67 -5.29 -7.91
C SER A 104 -13.83 -6.01 -9.26
N ILE A 105 -14.66 -5.49 -10.16
CA ILE A 105 -14.77 -6.03 -11.54
C ILE A 105 -13.40 -5.92 -12.24
N PHE A 106 -12.75 -4.77 -12.16
CA PHE A 106 -11.43 -4.56 -12.72
C PHE A 106 -10.41 -5.55 -12.14
N ALA A 107 -10.38 -5.73 -10.81
CA ALA A 107 -9.50 -6.67 -10.13
C ALA A 107 -9.73 -8.12 -10.61
N ILE A 108 -11.00 -8.54 -10.74
CA ILE A 108 -11.34 -9.90 -11.24
C ILE A 108 -10.87 -10.07 -12.68
N VAL A 109 -11.15 -9.10 -13.56
CA VAL A 109 -10.76 -9.17 -14.98
C VAL A 109 -9.24 -9.23 -15.13
N VAL A 110 -8.50 -8.37 -14.42
CA VAL A 110 -7.04 -8.35 -14.45
C VAL A 110 -6.46 -9.64 -13.86
N SER A 111 -7.01 -10.13 -12.76
CA SER A 111 -6.56 -11.39 -12.14
C SER A 111 -6.74 -12.59 -13.08
N ILE A 112 -7.93 -12.75 -13.67
CA ILE A 112 -8.21 -13.85 -14.61
C ILE A 112 -7.30 -13.74 -15.84
N PHE A 113 -7.16 -12.53 -16.39
CA PHE A 113 -6.27 -12.29 -17.53
C PHE A 113 -4.82 -12.69 -17.22
N LEU A 114 -4.28 -12.24 -16.09
CA LEU A 114 -2.91 -12.57 -15.67
C LEU A 114 -2.73 -14.06 -15.33
N MET A 115 -3.73 -14.72 -14.77
CA MET A 115 -3.70 -16.17 -14.56
C MET A 115 -3.57 -16.94 -15.88
N ILE A 116 -4.31 -16.52 -16.92
CA ILE A 116 -4.27 -17.16 -18.25
C ILE A 116 -2.91 -16.96 -18.91
N ILE A 117 -2.35 -15.75 -18.86
CA ILE A 117 -1.10 -15.40 -19.53
C ILE A 117 0.14 -15.57 -18.64
N ALA A 118 0.02 -16.12 -17.43
CA ALA A 118 1.11 -16.20 -16.45
C ALA A 118 2.38 -16.83 -17.02
N GLY A 119 2.27 -17.97 -17.69
CA GLY A 119 3.42 -18.64 -18.32
C GLY A 119 4.08 -17.83 -19.43
N PRO A 120 3.37 -17.41 -20.49
CA PRO A 120 3.90 -16.53 -21.53
C PRO A 120 4.49 -15.22 -20.98
N LEU A 121 3.85 -14.61 -19.99
CA LEU A 121 4.30 -13.35 -19.38
C LEU A 121 5.64 -13.53 -18.64
N LEU A 122 5.77 -14.57 -17.82
CA LEU A 122 7.02 -14.88 -17.11
C LEU A 122 8.17 -15.20 -18.09
N LYS A 123 7.89 -15.90 -19.18
CA LYS A 123 8.87 -16.12 -20.24
C LYS A 123 9.30 -14.83 -20.93
N ALA A 124 8.35 -13.93 -21.19
CA ALA A 124 8.64 -12.63 -21.80
C ALA A 124 9.49 -11.71 -20.89
N THR A 125 9.46 -11.93 -19.57
CA THR A 125 10.34 -11.25 -18.61
C THR A 125 11.68 -11.96 -18.37
N ASN A 126 12.06 -12.91 -19.25
CA ASN A 126 13.31 -13.68 -19.21
C ASN A 126 13.50 -14.50 -17.91
N VAL A 127 12.41 -14.99 -17.31
CA VAL A 127 12.48 -15.92 -16.20
C VAL A 127 13.00 -17.26 -16.71
N HIS A 128 14.03 -17.79 -16.08
CA HIS A 128 14.63 -19.08 -16.47
C HIS A 128 13.65 -20.24 -16.38
N ASP A 129 13.73 -21.22 -17.30
CA ASP A 129 12.77 -22.33 -17.38
C ASP A 129 12.65 -23.14 -16.09
N TYR A 130 13.72 -23.26 -15.31
CA TYR A 130 13.72 -23.98 -14.04
C TYR A 130 12.97 -23.25 -12.89
N LEU A 131 12.68 -21.94 -13.04
CA LEU A 131 11.90 -21.14 -12.09
C LEU A 131 10.43 -20.99 -12.51
N LEU A 132 10.08 -21.31 -13.75
CA LEU A 132 8.77 -20.99 -14.33
C LEU A 132 7.61 -21.61 -13.57
N ASP A 133 7.71 -22.87 -13.18
CA ASP A 133 6.61 -23.58 -12.51
C ASP A 133 6.34 -23.00 -11.12
N GLY A 134 7.40 -22.73 -10.34
CA GLY A 134 7.30 -22.08 -9.03
C GLY A 134 6.74 -20.65 -9.14
N ALA A 135 7.32 -19.84 -10.04
CA ALA A 135 6.89 -18.46 -10.26
C ALA A 135 5.44 -18.37 -10.76
N LYS A 136 5.05 -19.27 -11.68
CA LYS A 136 3.67 -19.37 -12.18
C LYS A 136 2.70 -19.75 -11.07
N THR A 137 3.04 -20.72 -10.26
CA THR A 137 2.22 -21.18 -9.13
C THR A 137 2.02 -20.01 -8.14
N TYR A 138 3.09 -19.34 -7.74
CA TYR A 138 3.02 -18.19 -6.83
C TYR A 138 2.19 -17.04 -7.41
N LEU A 139 2.39 -16.71 -8.69
CA LEU A 139 1.64 -15.66 -9.38
C LEU A 139 0.15 -15.99 -9.45
N VAL A 140 -0.22 -17.19 -9.91
CA VAL A 140 -1.63 -17.60 -10.05
C VAL A 140 -2.34 -17.58 -8.70
N ILE A 141 -1.72 -18.11 -7.66
CA ILE A 141 -2.28 -18.09 -6.32
C ILE A 141 -2.45 -16.65 -5.82
N SER A 142 -1.40 -15.82 -5.95
CA SER A 142 -1.45 -14.41 -5.52
C SER A 142 -2.54 -13.60 -6.22
N MET A 143 -2.86 -13.91 -7.49
CA MET A 143 -3.93 -13.23 -8.22
C MET A 143 -5.32 -13.47 -7.60
N ILE A 144 -5.55 -14.56 -6.89
CA ILE A 144 -6.80 -14.78 -6.13
C ILE A 144 -6.91 -13.74 -5.01
N GLY A 145 -5.80 -13.44 -4.35
CA GLY A 145 -5.74 -12.45 -3.27
C GLY A 145 -6.00 -11.01 -3.70
N VAL A 146 -5.83 -10.69 -4.99
CA VAL A 146 -6.02 -9.32 -5.52
C VAL A 146 -7.44 -8.79 -5.29
N LEU A 147 -8.46 -9.65 -5.34
CA LEU A 147 -9.83 -9.24 -5.04
C LEU A 147 -9.98 -8.85 -3.57
N PHE A 148 -9.41 -9.64 -2.65
CA PHE A 148 -9.44 -9.33 -1.21
C PHE A 148 -8.67 -8.04 -0.91
N LEU A 149 -7.49 -7.88 -1.52
CA LEU A 149 -6.69 -6.65 -1.50
C LEU A 149 -7.53 -5.44 -1.93
N THR A 150 -8.25 -5.56 -3.04
CA THR A 150 -9.06 -4.47 -3.59
C THR A 150 -10.15 -4.06 -2.62
N ILE A 151 -10.93 -5.00 -2.09
CA ILE A 151 -12.06 -4.71 -1.21
C ILE A 151 -11.59 -4.04 0.09
N TYR A 152 -10.57 -4.60 0.78
CA TYR A 152 -10.11 -3.97 2.01
C TYR A 152 -9.44 -2.62 1.76
N THR A 153 -8.75 -2.44 0.62
CA THR A 153 -8.14 -1.16 0.25
C THR A 153 -9.19 -0.08 0.02
N ILE A 154 -10.33 -0.39 -0.63
CA ILE A 154 -11.46 0.53 -0.79
C ILE A 154 -12.00 0.94 0.59
N ILE A 155 -12.19 -0.01 1.51
CA ILE A 155 -12.69 0.26 2.86
C ILE A 155 -11.71 1.15 3.63
N PHE A 156 -10.41 0.83 3.61
CA PHE A 156 -9.37 1.63 4.26
C PHE A 156 -9.31 3.04 3.70
N THR A 157 -9.39 3.15 2.38
CA THR A 157 -9.41 4.44 1.67
C THR A 157 -10.63 5.26 2.07
N ALA A 158 -11.81 4.66 2.14
CA ALA A 158 -13.03 5.34 2.56
C ALA A 158 -12.95 5.78 4.04
N LEU A 159 -12.44 4.94 4.95
CA LEU A 159 -12.24 5.31 6.36
C LEU A 159 -11.25 6.48 6.47
N ARG A 160 -10.12 6.41 5.78
CA ARG A 160 -9.11 7.48 5.72
C ARG A 160 -9.69 8.77 5.14
N SER A 161 -10.50 8.69 4.10
CA SER A 161 -11.19 9.85 3.49
C SER A 161 -12.15 10.55 4.45
N MET A 162 -12.67 9.84 5.44
CA MET A 162 -13.51 10.36 6.52
C MET A 162 -12.71 10.81 7.76
N GLY A 163 -11.37 10.81 7.68
CA GLY A 163 -10.49 11.22 8.78
C GLY A 163 -10.16 10.14 9.80
N ASP A 164 -10.54 8.89 9.55
CA ASP A 164 -10.21 7.74 10.42
C ASP A 164 -9.00 7.00 9.84
N SER A 165 -7.80 7.33 10.31
CA SER A 165 -6.55 6.64 9.97
C SER A 165 -6.16 5.57 11.00
N LEU A 166 -6.75 5.62 12.20
CA LEU A 166 -6.40 4.69 13.28
C LEU A 166 -7.01 3.30 13.07
N SER A 167 -8.27 3.24 12.63
CA SER A 167 -8.94 1.95 12.44
C SER A 167 -8.28 1.09 11.36
N PRO A 168 -7.92 1.62 10.16
CA PRO A 168 -7.11 0.88 9.19
C PRO A 168 -5.77 0.41 9.73
N LEU A 169 -5.09 1.21 10.59
CA LEU A 169 -3.84 0.81 11.24
C LEU A 169 -4.03 -0.43 12.11
N ILE A 170 -5.05 -0.42 13.00
CA ILE A 170 -5.30 -1.55 13.90
C ILE A 170 -5.60 -2.82 13.13
N ILE A 171 -6.45 -2.72 12.10
CA ILE A 171 -6.80 -3.87 11.24
C ILE A 171 -5.57 -4.38 10.51
N LEU A 172 -4.71 -3.49 10.01
CA LEU A 172 -3.47 -3.87 9.33
C LEU A 172 -2.50 -4.60 10.27
N ILE A 173 -2.32 -4.13 11.51
CA ILE A 173 -1.47 -4.80 12.51
C ILE A 173 -2.00 -6.22 12.77
N MET A 174 -3.31 -6.39 12.95
CA MET A 174 -3.91 -7.71 13.11
C MET A 174 -3.66 -8.60 11.89
N SER A 175 -3.79 -8.04 10.69
CA SER A 175 -3.50 -8.74 9.43
C SER A 175 -2.05 -9.22 9.37
N CYS A 176 -1.10 -8.35 9.70
CA CYS A 176 0.33 -8.70 9.73
C CYS A 176 0.62 -9.85 10.70
N LEU A 177 0.04 -9.81 11.91
CA LEU A 177 0.21 -10.88 12.89
C LEU A 177 -0.38 -12.21 12.41
N ILE A 178 -1.55 -12.18 11.79
CA ILE A 178 -2.19 -13.38 11.21
C ILE A 178 -1.29 -13.95 10.10
N ASN A 179 -0.80 -13.09 9.20
CA ASN A 179 0.02 -13.55 8.10
C ASN A 179 1.35 -14.16 8.59
N VAL A 180 2.12 -13.47 9.45
CA VAL A 180 3.37 -13.98 10.02
C VAL A 180 3.14 -15.32 10.74
N GLY A 181 2.05 -15.45 11.50
CA GLY A 181 1.67 -16.71 12.13
C GLY A 181 1.39 -17.85 11.13
N LEU A 182 0.70 -17.53 10.03
CA LEU A 182 0.41 -18.49 8.97
C LEU A 182 1.66 -18.85 8.16
N ASP A 183 2.56 -17.90 7.90
CA ASP A 183 3.84 -18.16 7.23
C ASP A 183 4.69 -19.13 8.06
N PHE A 184 4.83 -18.90 9.36
CA PHE A 184 5.52 -19.84 10.24
C PHE A 184 4.85 -21.23 10.23
N TRP A 185 3.52 -21.28 10.24
CA TRP A 185 2.81 -22.55 10.25
C TRP A 185 2.95 -23.31 8.93
N PHE A 186 2.70 -22.64 7.78
CA PHE A 186 2.70 -23.31 6.49
C PHE A 186 4.12 -23.50 5.92
N VAL A 187 5.00 -22.50 6.06
CA VAL A 187 6.34 -22.57 5.47
C VAL A 187 7.29 -23.32 6.38
N ALA A 188 7.41 -22.92 7.65
CA ALA A 188 8.36 -23.54 8.59
C ALA A 188 7.81 -24.83 9.21
N GLY A 189 6.52 -24.90 9.57
CA GLY A 189 5.91 -26.04 10.24
C GLY A 189 5.49 -27.15 9.29
N ALA A 190 4.74 -26.83 8.24
CA ALA A 190 4.19 -27.81 7.29
C ALA A 190 5.08 -28.05 6.06
N ASN A 191 6.20 -27.32 5.91
CA ASN A 191 7.13 -27.41 4.78
C ASN A 191 6.45 -27.27 3.40
N MET A 192 5.42 -26.40 3.30
CA MET A 192 4.66 -26.20 2.07
C MET A 192 5.38 -25.32 1.04
N GLY A 193 6.56 -24.79 1.36
CA GLY A 193 7.37 -23.96 0.46
C GLY A 193 6.62 -22.74 -0.10
N ILE A 194 6.79 -22.50 -1.41
CA ILE A 194 6.16 -21.38 -2.14
C ILE A 194 4.62 -21.39 -2.00
N PHE A 195 4.01 -22.55 -2.09
CA PHE A 195 2.56 -22.71 -1.99
C PHE A 195 2.07 -22.25 -0.61
N GLY A 196 2.79 -22.60 0.46
CA GLY A 196 2.48 -22.20 1.83
C GLY A 196 2.53 -20.67 2.02
N ALA A 197 3.57 -20.01 1.51
CA ALA A 197 3.72 -18.56 1.59
C ALA A 197 2.60 -17.83 0.82
N ALA A 198 2.30 -18.26 -0.41
CA ALA A 198 1.20 -17.69 -1.18
C ALA A 198 -0.16 -17.88 -0.47
N LEU A 199 -0.40 -19.06 0.08
CA LEU A 199 -1.64 -19.39 0.80
C LEU A 199 -1.79 -18.56 2.08
N ALA A 200 -0.72 -18.40 2.88
CA ALA A 200 -0.69 -17.54 4.06
C ALA A 200 -1.09 -16.11 3.73
N THR A 201 -0.50 -15.55 2.67
CA THR A 201 -0.80 -14.20 2.20
C THR A 201 -2.28 -14.05 1.81
N ILE A 202 -2.84 -15.00 1.05
CA ILE A 202 -4.27 -14.93 0.65
C ILE A 202 -5.20 -15.04 1.84
N ILE A 203 -4.94 -15.95 2.76
CA ILE A 203 -5.76 -16.11 3.97
C ILE A 203 -5.70 -14.85 4.82
N ALA A 204 -4.52 -14.26 5.01
CA ALA A 204 -4.37 -13.01 5.74
C ALA A 204 -5.11 -11.85 5.05
N GLN A 205 -5.05 -11.73 3.73
CA GLN A 205 -5.80 -10.73 2.96
C GLN A 205 -7.32 -10.95 3.07
N GLY A 206 -7.78 -12.20 3.01
CA GLY A 206 -9.18 -12.57 3.20
C GLY A 206 -9.67 -12.23 4.61
N ALA A 207 -8.89 -12.56 5.64
CA ALA A 207 -9.18 -12.19 7.02
C ALA A 207 -9.23 -10.66 7.20
N THR A 208 -8.27 -9.93 6.60
CA THR A 208 -8.25 -8.46 6.60
C THR A 208 -9.52 -7.90 5.98
N MET A 209 -9.93 -8.41 4.83
CA MET A 209 -11.17 -8.01 4.16
C MET A 209 -12.39 -8.23 5.06
N ILE A 210 -12.52 -9.41 5.66
CA ILE A 210 -13.65 -9.74 6.54
C ILE A 210 -13.67 -8.81 7.75
N ILE A 211 -12.54 -8.62 8.43
CA ILE A 211 -12.44 -7.74 9.61
C ILE A 211 -12.78 -6.29 9.21
N ALA A 212 -12.26 -5.82 8.07
CA ALA A 212 -12.54 -4.48 7.57
C ALA A 212 -14.03 -4.27 7.26
N ILE A 213 -14.70 -5.24 6.61
CA ILE A 213 -16.13 -5.21 6.32
C ILE A 213 -16.93 -5.15 7.62
N ILE A 214 -16.67 -6.07 8.56
CA ILE A 214 -17.37 -6.14 9.84
C ILE A 214 -17.22 -4.83 10.61
N TYR A 215 -15.97 -4.33 10.71
CA TYR A 215 -15.69 -3.06 11.38
C TYR A 215 -16.45 -1.90 10.72
N ALA A 216 -16.38 -1.79 9.40
CA ALA A 216 -17.03 -0.72 8.64
C ALA A 216 -18.55 -0.72 8.82
N LEU A 217 -19.20 -1.88 8.75
CA LEU A 217 -20.65 -2.02 8.91
C LEU A 217 -21.13 -1.70 10.33
N ILE A 218 -20.35 -2.07 11.37
CA ILE A 218 -20.73 -1.84 12.77
C ILE A 218 -20.49 -0.39 13.19
N LYS A 219 -19.35 0.19 12.80
CA LYS A 219 -18.89 1.48 13.33
C LYS A 219 -19.25 2.68 12.48
N ASN A 220 -19.64 2.49 11.22
CA ASN A 220 -19.82 3.62 10.31
C ASN A 220 -21.02 3.44 9.37
N ASP A 221 -22.07 4.22 9.59
CA ASP A 221 -23.29 4.19 8.79
C ASP A 221 -23.08 4.49 7.30
N HIS A 222 -21.94 5.07 6.89
CA HIS A 222 -21.62 5.31 5.48
C HIS A 222 -21.36 4.00 4.71
N PHE A 223 -21.06 2.90 5.41
CA PHE A 223 -20.88 1.58 4.79
C PHE A 223 -22.17 0.74 4.74
N ARG A 224 -23.26 1.21 5.33
CA ARG A 224 -24.58 0.57 5.16
C ARG A 224 -25.15 0.96 3.79
N LEU A 225 -24.56 0.34 2.74
CA LEU A 225 -24.93 0.58 1.35
C LEU A 225 -26.31 -0.03 1.03
N ARG A 226 -27.09 0.66 0.21
CA ARG A 226 -28.31 0.14 -0.41
C ARG A 226 -27.97 -0.36 -1.81
N PHE A 227 -28.77 -1.25 -2.35
CA PHE A 227 -28.58 -1.74 -3.71
C PHE A 227 -28.52 -0.60 -4.75
N SER A 228 -29.26 0.48 -4.52
CA SER A 228 -29.24 1.69 -5.36
C SER A 228 -27.88 2.44 -5.33
N ASP A 229 -27.05 2.25 -4.31
CA ASP A 229 -25.78 2.95 -4.20
C ASP A 229 -24.70 2.35 -5.12
N PHE A 230 -24.93 1.15 -5.64
CA PHE A 230 -24.07 0.50 -6.64
C PHE A 230 -24.33 1.01 -8.06
N PHE A 231 -25.49 1.60 -8.32
CA PHE A 231 -25.86 2.16 -9.61
C PHE A 231 -25.77 3.68 -9.55
N VAL A 232 -24.75 4.23 -10.19
CA VAL A 232 -24.48 5.67 -10.14
C VAL A 232 -24.71 6.33 -11.51
N LYS A 233 -24.95 7.64 -11.48
CA LYS A 233 -25.03 8.44 -12.70
C LYS A 233 -23.68 8.48 -13.41
N LYS A 234 -23.70 8.50 -14.75
CA LYS A 234 -22.52 8.58 -15.63
C LYS A 234 -21.57 9.71 -15.24
N GLU A 235 -22.11 10.82 -14.77
CA GLU A 235 -21.32 11.99 -14.35
C GLU A 235 -20.38 11.66 -13.17
N LEU A 236 -20.90 10.99 -12.13
CA LEU A 236 -20.08 10.55 -10.99
C LEU A 236 -19.03 9.54 -11.45
N PHE A 237 -19.41 8.55 -12.25
CA PHE A 237 -18.48 7.57 -12.81
C PHE A 237 -17.31 8.23 -13.55
N ILE A 238 -17.58 9.17 -14.48
CA ILE A 238 -16.52 9.85 -15.24
C ILE A 238 -15.62 10.65 -14.31
N ARG A 239 -16.21 11.33 -13.31
CA ARG A 239 -15.45 12.14 -12.35
C ARG A 239 -14.52 11.26 -11.49
N THR A 240 -15.02 10.14 -10.99
CA THR A 240 -14.22 9.16 -10.22
C THR A 240 -13.10 8.59 -11.08
N MET A 241 -13.42 8.13 -12.31
CA MET A 241 -12.40 7.56 -13.20
C MET A 241 -11.30 8.55 -13.55
N ARG A 242 -11.63 9.82 -13.75
CA ARG A 242 -10.61 10.86 -14.03
C ARG A 242 -9.56 10.97 -12.92
N TYR A 243 -9.97 11.00 -11.65
CA TYR A 243 -9.04 11.05 -10.52
C TYR A 243 -8.33 9.73 -10.30
N SER A 244 -9.06 8.64 -10.39
CA SER A 244 -8.54 7.28 -10.15
C SER A 244 -7.50 6.88 -11.19
N ILE A 245 -7.76 7.09 -12.48
CA ILE A 245 -6.81 6.77 -13.55
C ILE A 245 -5.56 7.64 -13.44
N ALA A 246 -5.71 8.95 -13.19
CA ALA A 246 -4.56 9.84 -13.03
C ALA A 246 -3.65 9.39 -11.87
N SER A 247 -4.24 9.04 -10.72
CA SER A 247 -3.48 8.54 -9.56
C SER A 247 -2.88 7.16 -9.81
N ALA A 248 -3.59 6.27 -10.50
CA ALA A 248 -3.08 4.96 -10.86
C ALA A 248 -1.89 5.06 -11.83
N LEU A 249 -1.99 5.90 -12.86
CA LEU A 249 -0.88 6.16 -13.78
C LEU A 249 0.34 6.72 -13.06
N GLN A 250 0.16 7.63 -12.10
CA GLN A 250 1.25 8.14 -11.27
C GLN A 250 1.98 7.00 -10.55
N GLN A 251 1.24 6.07 -9.93
CA GLN A 251 1.83 4.94 -9.21
C GLN A 251 2.55 3.97 -10.15
N VAL A 252 1.94 3.67 -11.29
CA VAL A 252 2.54 2.79 -12.31
C VAL A 252 3.83 3.39 -12.88
N VAL A 253 3.83 4.67 -13.22
CA VAL A 253 5.03 5.36 -13.75
C VAL A 253 6.17 5.35 -12.74
N LEU A 254 5.88 5.61 -11.47
CA LEU A 254 6.88 5.52 -10.40
C LEU A 254 7.45 4.11 -10.25
N TYR A 255 6.59 3.09 -10.31
CA TYR A 255 7.03 1.70 -10.21
C TYR A 255 7.86 1.26 -11.41
N VAL A 256 7.40 1.57 -12.63
CA VAL A 256 8.12 1.27 -13.87
C VAL A 256 9.46 2.01 -13.88
N GLY A 257 9.51 3.26 -13.43
CA GLY A 257 10.76 4.01 -13.28
C GLY A 257 11.77 3.30 -12.37
N LYS A 258 11.34 2.83 -11.19
CA LYS A 258 12.18 2.03 -10.30
C LYS A 258 12.64 0.72 -10.94
N ALA A 259 11.75 0.03 -11.67
CA ALA A 259 12.08 -1.21 -12.36
C ALA A 259 13.13 -1.00 -13.47
N LEU A 260 13.02 0.08 -14.25
CA LEU A 260 14.01 0.42 -15.29
C LEU A 260 15.38 0.74 -14.68
N VAL A 261 15.45 1.44 -13.55
CA VAL A 261 16.71 1.66 -12.84
C VAL A 261 17.28 0.34 -12.36
N GLN A 262 16.45 -0.56 -11.79
CA GLN A 262 16.88 -1.87 -11.34
C GLN A 262 17.49 -2.71 -12.47
N THR A 263 16.96 -2.64 -13.71
CA THR A 263 17.55 -3.37 -14.85
C THR A 263 18.98 -2.92 -15.15
N GLN A 264 19.28 -1.64 -14.99
CA GLN A 264 20.66 -1.11 -15.16
C GLN A 264 21.55 -1.54 -13.98
N VAL A 265 21.03 -1.50 -12.76
CA VAL A 265 21.77 -1.96 -11.57
C VAL A 265 22.16 -3.44 -11.68
N ASN A 266 21.31 -4.26 -12.27
CA ASN A 266 21.59 -5.69 -12.46
C ASN A 266 22.77 -5.97 -13.44
N THR A 267 23.26 -4.96 -14.14
CA THR A 267 24.47 -5.07 -14.98
C THR A 267 25.76 -4.73 -14.23
N LEU A 268 25.66 -4.25 -12.98
CA LEU A 268 26.80 -3.87 -12.14
C LEU A 268 27.37 -5.09 -11.40
N ASP A 269 28.53 -4.93 -10.76
CA ASP A 269 29.14 -5.97 -9.94
C ASP A 269 28.31 -6.28 -8.69
N PHE A 270 28.44 -7.49 -8.16
CA PHE A 270 27.67 -7.98 -7.01
C PHE A 270 27.67 -7.04 -5.81
N ASN A 271 28.82 -6.46 -5.47
CA ASN A 271 28.95 -5.53 -4.33
C ASN A 271 28.20 -4.21 -4.58
N GLU A 272 28.18 -3.73 -5.82
CA GLU A 272 27.44 -2.52 -6.20
C GLU A 272 25.94 -2.77 -6.20
N GLN A 273 25.49 -3.93 -6.71
CA GLN A 273 24.09 -4.34 -6.63
C GLN A 273 23.60 -4.44 -5.19
N ALA A 274 24.40 -5.06 -4.31
CA ALA A 274 24.08 -5.17 -2.88
C ALA A 274 24.00 -3.79 -2.22
N GLY A 275 24.94 -2.89 -2.54
CA GLY A 275 24.93 -1.51 -2.06
C GLY A 275 23.69 -0.73 -2.52
N TYR A 276 23.31 -0.85 -3.78
CA TYR A 276 22.09 -0.22 -4.31
C TYR A 276 20.84 -0.77 -3.65
N THR A 277 20.73 -2.10 -3.51
CA THR A 277 19.58 -2.74 -2.87
C THR A 277 19.42 -2.30 -1.42
N PHE A 278 20.50 -2.17 -0.69
CA PHE A 278 20.48 -1.63 0.68
C PHE A 278 20.07 -0.15 0.69
N GLY A 279 20.62 0.65 -0.22
CA GLY A 279 20.25 2.06 -0.39
C GLY A 279 18.77 2.26 -0.68
N THR A 280 18.19 1.46 -1.59
CA THR A 280 16.75 1.55 -1.92
C THR A 280 15.85 1.15 -0.74
N LYS A 281 16.27 0.22 0.13
CA LYS A 281 15.54 -0.09 1.36
C LYS A 281 15.53 1.11 2.31
N ILE A 282 16.66 1.78 2.49
CA ILE A 282 16.73 3.02 3.31
C ILE A 282 15.81 4.10 2.71
N ASP A 283 15.85 4.29 1.39
CA ASP A 283 14.99 5.25 0.70
C ASP A 283 13.50 4.96 0.90
N ASP A 284 13.08 3.70 0.82
CA ASP A 284 11.69 3.32 1.03
C ASP A 284 11.22 3.72 2.44
N TYR A 285 12.02 3.46 3.50
CA TYR A 285 11.70 3.91 4.86
C TYR A 285 11.75 5.44 5.02
N ALA A 286 12.70 6.10 4.40
CA ALA A 286 12.89 7.55 4.49
C ALA A 286 11.79 8.35 3.77
N LEU A 287 11.26 7.82 2.66
CA LEU A 287 10.24 8.48 1.85
C LEU A 287 8.81 8.24 2.34
N GLU A 288 8.54 7.17 3.11
CA GLU A 288 7.19 6.85 3.58
C GLU A 288 6.52 7.95 4.40
N PRO A 289 7.18 8.62 5.36
CA PRO A 289 6.59 9.75 6.07
C PRO A 289 6.14 10.87 5.13
N SER A 290 6.95 11.17 4.12
CA SER A 290 6.62 12.20 3.11
C SER A 290 5.39 11.86 2.29
N LYS A 291 5.24 10.60 1.87
CA LYS A 291 4.03 10.10 1.17
C LYS A 291 2.79 10.22 2.06
N CYS A 292 2.91 9.85 3.34
CA CYS A 292 1.81 9.94 4.31
C CYS A 292 1.35 11.38 4.55
N ILE A 293 2.29 12.34 4.65
CA ILE A 293 1.98 13.77 4.76
C ILE A 293 1.25 14.23 3.51
N GLY A 294 1.71 13.86 2.31
CA GLY A 294 1.04 14.17 1.04
C GLY A 294 -0.41 13.68 1.00
N GLN A 295 -0.67 12.45 1.46
CA GLN A 295 -2.03 11.91 1.57
C GLN A 295 -2.88 12.69 2.58
N ALA A 296 -2.32 13.04 3.75
CA ALA A 296 -3.01 13.84 4.75
C ALA A 296 -3.41 15.22 4.21
N VAL A 297 -2.51 15.88 3.49
CA VAL A 297 -2.76 17.16 2.84
C VAL A 297 -3.85 17.05 1.78
N ALA A 298 -3.82 16.00 0.95
CA ALA A 298 -4.84 15.76 -0.07
C ALA A 298 -6.23 15.58 0.54
N VAL A 299 -6.35 14.74 1.58
CA VAL A 299 -7.62 14.52 2.32
C VAL A 299 -8.08 15.83 2.98
N PHE A 300 -7.17 16.57 3.64
CA PHE A 300 -7.48 17.84 4.29
C PHE A 300 -8.03 18.85 3.28
N ILE A 301 -7.37 19.03 2.15
CA ILE A 301 -7.79 19.97 1.10
C ILE A 301 -9.15 19.55 0.53
N ALA A 302 -9.33 18.27 0.22
CA ALA A 302 -10.56 17.75 -0.35
C ALA A 302 -11.77 17.94 0.60
N GLN A 303 -11.61 17.62 1.90
CA GLN A 303 -12.66 17.84 2.90
C GLN A 303 -13.02 19.34 3.05
N ASN A 304 -12.00 20.22 3.14
CA ASN A 304 -12.25 21.65 3.28
C ASN A 304 -12.83 22.29 2.00
N ARG A 305 -12.49 21.75 0.82
CA ARG A 305 -13.12 22.13 -0.45
C ARG A 305 -14.61 21.74 -0.46
N GLY A 306 -14.92 20.51 -0.04
CA GLY A 306 -16.30 20.05 0.10
C GLY A 306 -17.12 20.89 1.09
N ALA A 307 -16.49 21.32 2.20
CA ALA A 307 -17.08 22.22 3.19
C ALA A 307 -17.14 23.70 2.73
N LYS A 308 -16.75 24.01 1.49
CA LYS A 308 -16.66 25.39 0.92
C LYS A 308 -15.72 26.31 1.71
N GLN A 309 -14.73 25.76 2.40
CA GLN A 309 -13.74 26.50 3.21
C GLN A 309 -12.43 26.73 2.44
N GLY A 310 -12.48 27.42 1.30
CA GLY A 310 -11.34 27.62 0.41
C GLY A 310 -10.12 28.29 1.08
N LYS A 311 -10.33 29.28 1.96
CA LYS A 311 -9.23 29.93 2.72
C LYS A 311 -8.53 28.92 3.65
N ARG A 312 -9.29 28.02 4.30
CA ARG A 312 -8.74 26.99 5.17
C ARG A 312 -7.99 25.92 4.37
N ALA A 313 -8.52 25.52 3.23
CA ALA A 313 -7.84 24.59 2.31
C ALA A 313 -6.48 25.16 1.85
N LYS A 314 -6.41 26.45 1.46
CA LYS A 314 -5.15 27.11 1.09
C LYS A 314 -4.14 27.15 2.25
N ARG A 315 -4.57 27.51 3.45
CA ARG A 315 -3.70 27.47 4.64
C ARG A 315 -3.21 26.05 4.93
N GLY A 316 -4.09 25.06 4.81
CA GLY A 316 -3.71 23.64 4.98
C GLY A 316 -2.64 23.19 3.98
N TYR A 317 -2.72 23.62 2.73
CA TYR A 317 -1.67 23.37 1.74
C TYR A 317 -0.31 23.94 2.19
N ILE A 318 -0.29 25.21 2.63
CA ILE A 318 0.94 25.88 3.08
C ILE A 318 1.53 25.18 4.32
N TYR A 319 0.70 24.88 5.33
CA TYR A 319 1.17 24.15 6.52
C TYR A 319 1.64 22.73 6.16
N GLY A 320 0.96 22.08 5.22
CA GLY A 320 1.39 20.78 4.69
C GLY A 320 2.77 20.83 4.06
N LEU A 321 3.06 21.84 3.24
CA LEU A 321 4.40 22.05 2.67
C LEU A 321 5.47 22.29 3.75
N ILE A 322 5.16 23.09 4.78
CA ILE A 322 6.09 23.35 5.88
C ILE A 322 6.40 22.04 6.63
N ILE A 323 5.37 21.25 6.96
CA ILE A 323 5.54 19.93 7.62
C ILE A 323 6.36 19.00 6.74
N GLN A 324 6.07 18.95 5.44
CA GLN A 324 6.78 18.12 4.47
C GLN A 324 8.28 18.47 4.41
N TRP A 325 8.61 19.77 4.27
CA TRP A 325 10.00 20.22 4.21
C TRP A 325 10.74 20.01 5.54
N SER A 326 10.09 20.29 6.66
CA SER A 326 10.67 20.02 7.98
C SER A 326 10.99 18.55 8.18
N MET A 327 10.08 17.65 7.75
CA MET A 327 10.30 16.20 7.81
C MET A 327 11.42 15.77 6.87
N ALA A 328 11.46 16.29 5.63
CA ALA A 328 12.51 15.98 4.67
C ALA A 328 13.89 16.39 5.19
N ILE A 329 14.03 17.60 5.74
CA ILE A 329 15.28 18.09 6.35
C ILE A 329 15.67 17.20 7.53
N PHE A 330 14.72 16.86 8.41
CA PHE A 330 14.98 16.00 9.58
C PHE A 330 15.50 14.63 9.17
N ILE A 331 14.84 13.97 8.21
CA ILE A 331 15.25 12.66 7.68
C ILE A 331 16.63 12.77 7.01
N SER A 332 16.88 13.82 6.20
CA SER A 332 18.16 14.02 5.54
C SER A 332 19.30 14.18 6.54
N ILE A 333 19.10 14.89 7.65
CA ILE A 333 20.08 15.01 8.74
C ILE A 333 20.37 13.63 9.35
N ILE A 334 19.33 12.83 9.64
CA ILE A 334 19.50 11.48 10.20
C ILE A 334 20.30 10.60 9.23
N VAL A 335 19.95 10.56 7.96
CA VAL A 335 20.63 9.75 6.95
C VAL A 335 22.09 10.17 6.79
N LEU A 336 22.37 11.47 6.79
CA LEU A 336 23.75 12.00 6.68
C LEU A 336 24.58 11.67 7.93
N THR A 337 24.01 11.78 9.14
CA THR A 337 24.72 11.46 10.39
C THR A 337 24.98 9.97 10.55
N LEU A 338 24.11 9.10 10.02
CA LEU A 338 24.31 7.65 10.01
C LEU A 338 25.30 7.18 8.93
N ARG A 339 25.69 8.04 8.00
CA ARG A 339 26.65 7.70 6.94
C ARG A 339 28.09 7.51 7.45
N GLU A 340 28.46 8.15 8.54
CA GLU A 340 29.86 8.16 9.06
C GLU A 340 30.45 6.87 9.68
N PRO A 341 29.69 5.82 10.06
CA PRO A 341 30.30 4.64 10.66
C PRO A 341 31.08 3.72 9.70
N ARG A 342 31.03 3.96 8.37
CA ARG A 342 31.56 2.99 7.39
C ARG A 342 33.09 2.87 7.41
N GLU A 343 33.81 3.93 7.71
CA GLU A 343 35.27 3.86 7.85
C GLU A 343 35.71 3.20 9.16
N ARG A 344 34.94 3.35 10.24
CA ARG A 344 35.23 2.68 11.52
C ARG A 344 34.86 1.20 11.53
N MET A 345 33.83 0.79 10.80
CA MET A 345 33.43 -0.63 10.70
C MET A 345 34.35 -1.42 9.77
N SER A 346 34.89 -0.81 8.71
CA SER A 346 35.89 -1.41 7.85
C SER A 346 37.20 -1.63 8.62
N SER A 347 37.63 -0.69 9.43
CA SER A 347 38.83 -0.82 10.27
C SER A 347 38.68 -1.85 11.42
N SER A 348 37.46 -2.00 11.99
CA SER A 348 37.22 -3.00 13.05
C SER A 348 37.03 -4.41 12.48
N LEU A 349 36.51 -4.60 11.28
CA LEU A 349 36.47 -5.90 10.62
C LEU A 349 37.85 -6.37 10.13
N THR A 350 38.70 -5.45 9.71
CA THR A 350 40.12 -5.77 9.37
C THR A 350 40.93 -6.15 10.62
N LEU A 351 40.62 -5.54 11.79
CA LEU A 351 41.25 -5.87 13.08
C LEU A 351 40.78 -7.20 13.70
N LEU A 352 39.62 -7.71 13.29
CA LEU A 352 39.08 -9.02 13.71
C LEU A 352 39.51 -10.18 12.80
N MET A 353 40.09 -9.88 11.64
CA MET A 353 40.60 -10.88 10.69
C MET A 353 42.15 -10.99 10.67
N THR A 354 42.83 -10.19 11.46
CA THR A 354 44.27 -10.34 11.79
C THR A 354 44.45 -10.87 13.21
#